data_75b51ecb28aaacbd842b73850e1e2c50
#
_entry.id   75b51ecb28aaacbd842b73850e1e2c50
#
_cell.length_a   1.000
_cell.length_b   1.000
_cell.length_c   1.000
_cell.angle_alpha   90.00
_cell.angle_beta   90.00
_cell.angle_gamma   90.00
#
_symmetry.space_group_name_H-M   'P 1'
#
loop_
_entity.id
_entity.type
_entity.pdbx_description
1 polymer ?
#
loop_
_entity_poly.entity_id
_entity_poly.type
_entity_poly.pdbx_seq_one_letter_code
_entity_poly.pdbx_strand_id
1 'polypeptide(L)'
;MPIRFIRTGLAVLLAATAFQASAQDFPNRAITMVMPYAAGGPGDTITRLFAGAMQKHLGQQIVVDNTAGASGSIGTAKVARAKADGYTLLMIHVSHATNVAMYKSLPYHPVDDFEPIGRATSGPMVIVARNEFPAKNLNEFVAYLKANGPKVSLAHAGVGSASHLCGLMMMNALNVKLNEIPYKGTGPALTDLMGGQVDILCDQTSGTVPPVKGGKIKAYASAGKARLPQLPEVPAITDAGVEGFDINISFGLYAPKGTPKPVLEQLTSALQKSVSDPEVRQRLEAMGISAVSVDQARPEALRAHLKNEIDTLGNLLVKAGVKAN
;
A
#
# COMPACT_ATOMS: atom_id res chain seq x y z
N MET A 1 51.77 -4.72 -51.70
CA MET A 1 50.49 -4.09 -51.36
C MET A 1 49.51 -5.04 -50.62
N PRO A 2 49.90 -5.75 -49.52
CA PRO A 2 48.94 -6.57 -48.76
C PRO A 2 48.71 -6.12 -47.29
N ILE A 3 49.36 -5.04 -46.81
CA ILE A 3 49.31 -4.69 -45.35
C ILE A 3 48.06 -3.86 -44.95
N ARG A 4 47.36 -3.25 -45.91
CA ARG A 4 46.18 -2.42 -45.63
C ARG A 4 44.92 -3.24 -45.27
N PHE A 5 44.74 -4.45 -45.75
CA PHE A 5 43.57 -5.28 -45.48
C PHE A 5 43.58 -5.92 -44.09
N ILE A 6 44.75 -6.14 -43.48
CA ILE A 6 44.87 -6.75 -42.14
C ILE A 6 44.50 -5.76 -41.05
N ARG A 7 44.77 -4.45 -41.25
CA ARG A 7 44.41 -3.41 -40.26
C ARG A 7 42.90 -3.13 -40.16
N THR A 8 42.17 -3.29 -41.26
CA THR A 8 40.72 -3.08 -41.28
C THR A 8 39.97 -4.28 -40.65
N GLY A 9 40.45 -5.50 -40.81
CA GLY A 9 39.84 -6.68 -40.18
C GLY A 9 39.99 -6.71 -38.66
N LEU A 10 41.14 -6.24 -38.13
CA LEU A 10 41.40 -6.19 -36.70
C LEU A 10 40.57 -5.12 -35.98
N ALA A 11 40.29 -3.97 -36.64
CA ALA A 11 39.43 -2.91 -36.09
C ALA A 11 37.96 -3.30 -36.02
N VAL A 12 37.47 -4.13 -36.96
CA VAL A 12 36.06 -4.62 -36.95
C VAL A 12 35.90 -5.72 -35.89
N LEU A 13 36.89 -6.54 -35.64
CA LEU A 13 36.86 -7.57 -34.57
C LEU A 13 36.89 -6.91 -33.18
N LEU A 14 37.64 -5.84 -32.96
CA LEU A 14 37.65 -5.08 -31.70
C LEU A 14 36.34 -4.30 -31.44
N ALA A 15 35.67 -3.83 -32.48
CA ALA A 15 34.37 -3.19 -32.35
C ALA A 15 33.24 -4.16 -32.02
N ALA A 16 33.32 -5.42 -32.44
CA ALA A 16 32.33 -6.47 -32.12
C ALA A 16 32.41 -6.96 -30.67
N THR A 17 33.56 -6.84 -30.01
CA THR A 17 33.74 -7.24 -28.60
C THR A 17 33.33 -6.17 -27.61
N ALA A 18 33.16 -4.92 -28.03
CA ALA A 18 32.73 -3.81 -27.17
C ALA A 18 31.22 -3.85 -26.86
N PHE A 19 30.39 -4.64 -27.54
CA PHE A 19 28.97 -4.80 -27.31
C PHE A 19 28.55 -5.93 -26.36
N GLN A 20 29.51 -6.68 -25.82
CA GLN A 20 29.25 -7.47 -24.62
C GLN A 20 29.39 -6.57 -23.37
N ALA A 21 28.65 -5.46 -23.32
CA ALA A 21 28.31 -4.85 -22.04
C ALA A 21 27.62 -5.93 -21.22
N SER A 22 28.36 -6.47 -20.25
CA SER A 22 27.89 -7.45 -19.30
C SER A 22 26.45 -7.09 -18.90
N ALA A 23 25.50 -7.92 -19.26
CA ALA A 23 24.27 -7.99 -18.49
C ALA A 23 24.74 -8.29 -17.06
N GLN A 24 24.97 -7.23 -16.26
CA GLN A 24 25.32 -7.41 -14.85
C GLN A 24 24.23 -8.30 -14.29
N ASP A 25 24.61 -9.46 -13.77
CA ASP A 25 23.68 -10.40 -13.16
C ASP A 25 22.85 -9.65 -12.13
N PHE A 26 21.61 -9.34 -12.47
CA PHE A 26 20.67 -8.71 -11.54
C PHE A 26 20.03 -9.82 -10.72
N PRO A 27 19.87 -9.60 -9.37
CA PRO A 27 20.53 -8.58 -8.57
C PRO A 27 21.93 -9.05 -8.08
N ASN A 28 22.92 -8.16 -8.03
CA ASN A 28 24.25 -8.41 -7.48
C ASN A 28 24.57 -7.59 -6.22
N ARG A 29 23.63 -6.82 -5.74
CA ARG A 29 23.70 -6.01 -4.51
C ARG A 29 22.33 -5.88 -3.86
N ALA A 30 22.27 -5.36 -2.65
CA ALA A 30 21.03 -5.14 -1.92
C ALA A 30 20.05 -4.24 -2.69
N ILE A 31 18.76 -4.59 -2.63
CA ILE A 31 17.63 -3.85 -3.19
C ILE A 31 17.00 -3.01 -2.08
N THR A 32 16.61 -1.78 -2.36
CA THR A 32 15.82 -0.94 -1.46
C THR A 32 14.35 -1.00 -1.84
N MET A 33 13.48 -1.40 -0.92
CA MET A 33 12.03 -1.36 -1.10
C MET A 33 11.46 -0.23 -0.26
N VAL A 34 11.06 0.86 -0.93
CA VAL A 34 10.50 2.04 -0.28
C VAL A 34 9.04 1.78 0.09
N MET A 35 8.73 1.93 1.38
CA MET A 35 7.39 2.02 1.93
C MET A 35 7.12 3.48 2.31
N PRO A 36 6.23 4.21 1.61
CA PRO A 36 6.13 5.66 1.75
C PRO A 36 5.30 6.12 2.96
N TYR A 37 5.33 5.33 4.05
CA TYR A 37 4.68 5.64 5.33
C TYR A 37 5.57 5.27 6.51
N ALA A 38 5.26 5.82 7.69
CA ALA A 38 5.98 5.53 8.91
C ALA A 38 5.95 4.04 9.26
N ALA A 39 7.02 3.57 9.88
CA ALA A 39 7.15 2.19 10.36
C ALA A 39 6.07 1.83 11.40
N GLY A 40 5.81 0.54 11.56
CA GLY A 40 4.87 -0.02 12.54
C GLY A 40 3.40 -0.04 12.08
N GLY A 41 3.08 0.50 10.91
CA GLY A 41 1.74 0.40 10.33
C GLY A 41 1.59 -0.84 9.41
N PRO A 42 0.36 -1.09 8.89
CA PRO A 42 0.05 -2.20 8.00
C PRO A 42 0.99 -2.31 6.80
N GLY A 43 1.26 -1.18 6.14
CA GLY A 43 2.14 -1.13 4.98
C GLY A 43 3.56 -1.57 5.30
N ASP A 44 4.11 -1.18 6.44
CA ASP A 44 5.45 -1.59 6.88
C ASP A 44 5.49 -3.10 7.13
N THR A 45 4.48 -3.65 7.82
CA THR A 45 4.36 -5.08 8.10
C THR A 45 4.31 -5.91 6.81
N ILE A 46 3.46 -5.51 5.85
CA ILE A 46 3.33 -6.17 4.56
C ILE A 46 4.62 -6.06 3.75
N THR A 47 5.22 -4.86 3.70
CA THR A 47 6.46 -4.62 2.94
C THR A 47 7.60 -5.49 3.46
N ARG A 48 7.77 -5.61 4.79
CA ARG A 48 8.80 -6.47 5.39
C ARG A 48 8.56 -7.95 5.13
N LEU A 49 7.30 -8.40 5.16
CA LEU A 49 6.96 -9.77 4.82
C LEU A 49 7.37 -10.12 3.37
N PHE A 50 7.00 -9.26 2.41
CA PHE A 50 7.35 -9.47 1.01
C PHE A 50 8.85 -9.26 0.72
N ALA A 51 9.50 -8.31 1.38
CA ALA A 51 10.95 -8.13 1.29
C ALA A 51 11.68 -9.43 1.70
N GLY A 52 11.32 -10.02 2.84
CA GLY A 52 11.90 -11.28 3.30
C GLY A 52 11.60 -12.47 2.39
N ALA A 53 10.38 -12.55 1.84
CA ALA A 53 9.99 -13.62 0.92
C ALA A 53 10.71 -13.48 -0.44
N MET A 54 10.69 -12.31 -1.05
CA MET A 54 11.34 -12.05 -2.35
C MET A 54 12.86 -12.21 -2.28
N GLN A 55 13.48 -11.85 -1.15
CA GLN A 55 14.92 -12.06 -0.91
C GLN A 55 15.34 -13.51 -1.11
N LYS A 56 14.52 -14.49 -0.65
CA LYS A 56 14.80 -15.93 -0.83
C LYS A 56 14.89 -16.31 -2.33
N HIS A 57 14.15 -15.62 -3.19
CA HIS A 57 14.08 -15.92 -4.62
C HIS A 57 15.07 -15.12 -5.46
N LEU A 58 15.46 -13.94 -4.98
CA LEU A 58 16.41 -13.06 -5.69
C LEU A 58 17.86 -13.27 -5.25
N GLY A 59 18.09 -13.97 -4.13
CA GLY A 59 19.44 -14.23 -3.61
C GLY A 59 20.15 -12.99 -3.06
N GLN A 60 19.47 -11.85 -2.95
CA GLN A 60 20.01 -10.58 -2.43
C GLN A 60 19.11 -9.98 -1.38
N GLN A 61 19.71 -9.29 -0.41
CA GLN A 61 18.99 -8.63 0.66
C GLN A 61 18.05 -7.55 0.11
N ILE A 62 16.83 -7.48 0.66
CA ILE A 62 15.90 -6.38 0.40
C ILE A 62 15.74 -5.56 1.69
N VAL A 63 16.19 -4.31 1.65
CA VAL A 63 16.11 -3.37 2.77
C VAL A 63 14.86 -2.53 2.64
N VAL A 64 14.05 -2.48 3.69
CA VAL A 64 12.84 -1.64 3.71
C VAL A 64 13.20 -0.23 4.18
N ASP A 65 12.83 0.76 3.37
CA ASP A 65 13.03 2.18 3.65
C ASP A 65 11.68 2.87 3.85
N ASN A 66 11.42 3.32 5.07
CA ASN A 66 10.20 4.04 5.43
C ASN A 66 10.36 5.56 5.16
N THR A 67 10.18 6.00 3.91
CA THR A 67 10.22 7.41 3.51
C THR A 67 8.83 8.04 3.58
N ALA A 68 8.40 8.42 4.78
CA ALA A 68 7.04 8.92 5.06
C ALA A 68 6.85 10.41 4.74
N GLY A 69 5.60 10.81 4.46
CA GLY A 69 5.17 12.21 4.34
C GLY A 69 4.27 12.47 3.14
N ALA A 70 3.40 13.49 3.26
CA ALA A 70 2.43 13.92 2.26
C ALA A 70 1.65 12.72 1.66
N SER A 71 1.05 11.90 2.53
CA SER A 71 0.29 10.69 2.15
C SER A 71 1.05 9.74 1.21
N GLY A 72 2.34 9.60 1.46
CA GLY A 72 3.22 8.74 0.68
C GLY A 72 3.83 9.42 -0.55
N SER A 73 3.44 10.64 -0.91
CA SER A 73 3.93 11.26 -2.15
C SER A 73 5.43 11.54 -2.12
N ILE A 74 6.03 11.80 -0.94
CA ILE A 74 7.48 12.03 -0.79
C ILE A 74 8.26 10.76 -1.15
N GLY A 75 7.93 9.63 -0.55
CA GLY A 75 8.59 8.35 -0.84
C GLY A 75 8.33 7.86 -2.26
N THR A 76 7.12 8.06 -2.77
CA THR A 76 6.76 7.74 -4.16
C THR A 76 7.59 8.54 -5.16
N ALA A 77 7.72 9.86 -4.95
CA ALA A 77 8.56 10.72 -5.80
C ALA A 77 10.04 10.35 -5.74
N LYS A 78 10.54 9.90 -4.58
CA LYS A 78 11.90 9.37 -4.44
C LYS A 78 12.13 8.19 -5.39
N VAL A 79 11.18 7.25 -5.46
CA VAL A 79 11.29 6.10 -6.37
C VAL A 79 11.13 6.52 -7.83
N ALA A 80 10.20 7.40 -8.17
CA ALA A 80 10.02 7.90 -9.54
C ALA A 80 11.31 8.50 -10.12
N ARG A 81 12.15 9.11 -9.27
CA ARG A 81 13.43 9.74 -9.65
C ARG A 81 14.65 8.84 -9.49
N ALA A 82 14.46 7.63 -8.97
CA ALA A 82 15.57 6.69 -8.78
C ALA A 82 16.06 6.14 -10.12
N LYS A 83 17.27 5.56 -10.11
CA LYS A 83 17.78 4.87 -11.30
C LYS A 83 16.86 3.71 -11.68
N ALA A 84 16.60 3.58 -12.97
CA ALA A 84 15.77 2.52 -13.54
C ALA A 84 16.57 1.22 -13.73
N ASP A 85 17.16 0.71 -12.64
CA ASP A 85 18.05 -0.46 -12.63
C ASP A 85 17.51 -1.63 -11.79
N GLY A 86 16.30 -1.47 -11.20
CA GLY A 86 15.64 -2.49 -10.37
C GLY A 86 16.08 -2.52 -8.91
N TYR A 87 17.02 -1.69 -8.49
CA TYR A 87 17.52 -1.67 -7.10
C TYR A 87 16.75 -0.73 -6.15
N THR A 88 15.82 0.04 -6.69
CA THR A 88 14.90 0.87 -5.88
C THR A 88 13.48 0.56 -6.32
N LEU A 89 12.68 0.01 -5.39
CA LEU A 89 11.31 -0.40 -5.63
C LEU A 89 10.36 0.38 -4.75
N LEU A 90 9.09 0.48 -5.14
CA LEU A 90 8.01 1.08 -4.38
C LEU A 90 6.97 0.03 -4.02
N MET A 91 6.69 -0.15 -2.73
CA MET A 91 5.52 -0.87 -2.25
C MET A 91 4.50 0.15 -1.76
N ILE A 92 3.33 0.22 -2.42
CA ILE A 92 2.32 1.24 -2.11
C ILE A 92 0.91 0.67 -2.29
N HIS A 93 -0.04 1.27 -1.61
CA HIS A 93 -1.47 0.96 -1.67
C HIS A 93 -2.25 2.04 -2.44
N VAL A 94 -3.55 2.08 -2.24
CA VAL A 94 -4.55 2.96 -2.87
C VAL A 94 -4.15 4.45 -2.94
N SER A 95 -3.27 4.94 -2.06
CA SER A 95 -2.80 6.35 -2.13
C SER A 95 -2.06 6.67 -3.43
N HIS A 96 -1.53 5.67 -4.13
CA HIS A 96 -0.94 5.87 -5.44
C HIS A 96 -1.98 6.37 -6.47
N ALA A 97 -3.22 5.95 -6.31
CA ALA A 97 -4.35 6.41 -7.12
C ALA A 97 -4.99 7.69 -6.56
N THR A 98 -5.29 7.72 -5.25
CA THR A 98 -6.05 8.83 -4.65
C THR A 98 -5.28 10.14 -4.63
N ASN A 99 -3.94 10.12 -4.56
CA ASN A 99 -3.12 11.32 -4.58
C ASN A 99 -3.33 12.16 -5.85
N VAL A 100 -3.72 11.56 -6.98
CA VAL A 100 -4.08 12.30 -8.21
C VAL A 100 -5.22 13.29 -7.98
N ALA A 101 -6.23 12.88 -7.20
CA ALA A 101 -7.37 13.74 -6.88
C ALA A 101 -7.12 14.66 -5.68
N MET A 102 -6.15 14.33 -4.83
CA MET A 102 -5.91 15.01 -3.55
C MET A 102 -4.88 16.13 -3.63
N TYR A 103 -4.04 16.16 -4.66
CA TYR A 103 -2.99 17.16 -4.82
C TYR A 103 -3.10 17.85 -6.17
N LYS A 104 -3.11 19.20 -6.20
CA LYS A 104 -3.10 20.00 -7.44
C LYS A 104 -1.85 19.79 -8.27
N SER A 105 -0.74 19.46 -7.62
CA SER A 105 0.54 19.19 -8.25
C SER A 105 1.22 18.03 -7.54
N LEU A 106 1.30 16.89 -8.22
CA LEU A 106 2.12 15.77 -7.78
C LEU A 106 3.50 15.86 -8.43
N PRO A 107 4.58 15.54 -7.69
CA PRO A 107 5.93 15.53 -8.24
C PRO A 107 6.24 14.27 -9.08
N TYR A 108 5.24 13.48 -9.45
CA TYR A 108 5.29 12.28 -10.29
C TYR A 108 3.92 12.01 -10.93
N HIS A 109 3.93 11.24 -12.03
CA HIS A 109 2.72 10.68 -12.62
C HIS A 109 2.58 9.19 -12.25
N PRO A 110 1.49 8.75 -11.58
CA PRO A 110 1.42 7.40 -11.00
C PRO A 110 1.44 6.27 -12.03
N VAL A 111 1.03 6.53 -13.26
CA VAL A 111 1.02 5.52 -14.34
C VAL A 111 2.28 5.60 -15.20
N ASP A 112 2.76 6.83 -15.52
CA ASP A 112 3.78 7.02 -16.55
C ASP A 112 5.21 7.00 -16.01
N ASP A 113 5.42 7.31 -14.71
CA ASP A 113 6.74 7.33 -14.09
C ASP A 113 7.14 5.99 -13.45
N PHE A 114 6.31 4.95 -13.61
CA PHE A 114 6.56 3.64 -13.00
C PHE A 114 6.33 2.48 -13.97
N GLU A 115 7.09 1.43 -13.75
CA GLU A 115 6.81 0.10 -14.28
C GLU A 115 6.14 -0.74 -13.19
N PRO A 116 4.89 -1.21 -13.39
CA PRO A 116 4.25 -2.12 -12.46
C PRO A 116 4.95 -3.48 -12.48
N ILE A 117 5.11 -4.09 -11.31
CA ILE A 117 5.65 -5.45 -11.15
C ILE A 117 4.50 -6.43 -10.90
N GLY A 118 3.61 -6.11 -9.95
CA GLY A 118 2.42 -6.90 -9.67
C GLY A 118 1.75 -6.50 -8.36
N ARG A 119 0.51 -6.95 -8.17
CA ARG A 119 -0.20 -6.83 -6.89
C ARG A 119 0.37 -7.85 -5.91
N ALA A 120 0.41 -7.50 -4.63
CA ALA A 120 0.91 -8.37 -3.58
C ALA A 120 -0.22 -8.92 -2.70
N THR A 121 -1.10 -8.03 -2.22
CA THR A 121 -2.16 -8.37 -1.27
C THR A 121 -3.47 -7.66 -1.58
N SER A 122 -4.54 -8.19 -0.98
CA SER A 122 -5.82 -7.50 -0.81
C SER A 122 -6.35 -7.81 0.58
N GLY A 123 -6.89 -6.80 1.27
CA GLY A 123 -7.42 -7.00 2.61
C GLY A 123 -8.40 -5.93 3.04
N PRO A 124 -9.35 -6.29 3.92
CA PRO A 124 -10.35 -5.40 4.45
C PRO A 124 -9.76 -4.42 5.48
N MET A 125 -10.57 -3.44 5.85
CA MET A 125 -10.28 -2.52 6.93
C MET A 125 -11.22 -2.76 8.11
N VAL A 126 -10.84 -2.25 9.29
CA VAL A 126 -11.60 -2.35 10.53
C VAL A 126 -11.72 -0.95 11.16
N ILE A 127 -12.92 -0.62 11.59
CA ILE A 127 -13.18 0.58 12.40
C ILE A 127 -12.91 0.21 13.85
N VAL A 128 -11.91 0.87 14.43
CA VAL A 128 -11.46 0.65 15.81
C VAL A 128 -11.49 1.94 16.62
N ALA A 129 -11.58 1.82 17.94
CA ALA A 129 -11.51 2.93 18.86
C ALA A 129 -10.65 2.60 20.09
N ARG A 130 -10.25 3.65 20.84
CA ARG A 130 -9.59 3.48 22.14
C ARG A 130 -10.49 2.68 23.12
N ASN A 131 -9.89 2.03 24.09
CA ASN A 131 -10.62 1.16 25.03
C ASN A 131 -11.72 1.90 25.82
N GLU A 132 -11.47 3.14 26.20
CA GLU A 132 -12.39 3.97 26.98
C GLU A 132 -13.47 4.67 26.12
N PHE A 133 -13.55 4.35 24.82
CA PHE A 133 -14.59 4.91 23.97
C PHE A 133 -15.98 4.51 24.50
N PRO A 134 -16.92 5.47 24.63
CA PRO A 134 -18.12 5.29 25.46
C PRO A 134 -19.21 4.39 24.83
N ALA A 135 -19.02 3.87 23.62
CA ALA A 135 -19.96 2.91 22.99
C ALA A 135 -19.57 1.46 23.34
N LYS A 136 -20.56 0.59 23.51
CA LYS A 136 -20.39 -0.84 23.84
C LYS A 136 -20.52 -1.75 22.60
N ASN A 137 -21.22 -1.29 21.58
CA ASN A 137 -21.52 -2.04 20.36
C ASN A 137 -21.61 -1.09 19.15
N LEU A 138 -21.78 -1.66 17.94
CA LEU A 138 -21.85 -0.90 16.69
C LEU A 138 -22.99 0.11 16.67
N ASN A 139 -24.19 -0.24 17.17
CA ASN A 139 -25.33 0.66 17.15
C ASN A 139 -25.10 1.87 18.07
N GLU A 140 -24.56 1.64 19.26
CA GLU A 140 -24.18 2.71 20.19
C GLU A 140 -23.03 3.57 19.61
N PHE A 141 -22.08 2.95 18.91
CA PHE A 141 -21.00 3.67 18.22
C PHE A 141 -21.55 4.63 17.16
N VAL A 142 -22.42 4.14 16.29
CA VAL A 142 -23.09 4.98 15.26
C VAL A 142 -23.90 6.10 15.89
N ALA A 143 -24.68 5.80 16.93
CA ALA A 143 -25.47 6.79 17.65
C ALA A 143 -24.58 7.87 18.31
N TYR A 144 -23.46 7.45 18.92
CA TYR A 144 -22.51 8.36 19.54
C TYR A 144 -21.85 9.29 18.52
N LEU A 145 -21.43 8.77 17.36
CA LEU A 145 -20.85 9.58 16.29
C LEU A 145 -21.86 10.62 15.76
N LYS A 146 -23.12 10.23 15.59
CA LYS A 146 -24.19 11.16 15.17
C LYS A 146 -24.44 12.29 16.17
N ALA A 147 -24.33 11.98 17.45
CA ALA A 147 -24.60 12.97 18.53
C ALA A 147 -23.38 13.87 18.83
N ASN A 148 -22.16 13.35 18.68
CA ASN A 148 -20.91 13.98 19.15
C ASN A 148 -19.85 14.21 18.07
N GLY A 149 -20.13 13.94 16.80
CA GLY A 149 -19.17 13.89 15.71
C GLY A 149 -18.04 14.92 15.74
N PRO A 150 -18.31 16.24 15.84
CA PRO A 150 -17.26 17.27 15.87
C PRO A 150 -16.28 17.18 17.05
N LYS A 151 -16.64 16.45 18.12
CA LYS A 151 -15.79 16.23 19.30
C LYS A 151 -14.98 14.93 19.22
N VAL A 152 -15.31 14.05 18.28
CA VAL A 152 -14.66 12.76 18.11
C VAL A 152 -13.47 12.91 17.15
N SER A 153 -12.28 12.55 17.62
CA SER A 153 -11.09 12.57 16.80
C SER A 153 -10.96 11.29 15.97
N LEU A 154 -10.82 11.48 14.64
CA LEU A 154 -10.54 10.44 13.66
C LEU A 154 -9.07 10.53 13.23
N ALA A 155 -8.25 9.57 13.66
CA ALA A 155 -6.87 9.48 13.21
C ALA A 155 -6.78 8.87 11.81
N HIS A 156 -5.82 9.34 11.00
CA HIS A 156 -5.54 8.79 9.67
C HIS A 156 -4.09 9.03 9.22
N ALA A 157 -3.61 8.28 8.23
CA ALA A 157 -2.22 8.33 7.75
C ALA A 157 -1.92 9.48 6.76
N GLY A 158 -2.70 10.56 6.83
CA GLY A 158 -2.61 11.70 5.92
C GLY A 158 -3.71 11.69 4.85
N VAL A 159 -3.94 12.87 4.27
CA VAL A 159 -5.02 13.12 3.30
C VAL A 159 -4.81 12.26 2.04
N GLY A 160 -5.80 11.45 1.64
CA GLY A 160 -5.71 10.52 0.51
C GLY A 160 -5.17 9.13 0.86
N SER A 161 -4.75 8.88 2.12
CA SER A 161 -4.37 7.55 2.56
C SER A 161 -5.57 6.59 2.65
N ALA A 162 -5.30 5.28 2.74
CA ALA A 162 -6.34 4.27 2.91
C ALA A 162 -7.22 4.53 4.15
N SER A 163 -6.62 4.88 5.28
CA SER A 163 -7.34 5.20 6.52
C SER A 163 -8.17 6.49 6.40
N HIS A 164 -7.69 7.50 5.68
CA HIS A 164 -8.46 8.70 5.40
C HIS A 164 -9.66 8.40 4.48
N LEU A 165 -9.44 7.65 3.40
CA LEU A 165 -10.52 7.23 2.49
C LEU A 165 -11.62 6.47 3.23
N CYS A 166 -11.22 5.52 4.09
CA CYS A 166 -12.16 4.78 4.94
C CYS A 166 -12.95 5.73 5.88
N GLY A 167 -12.25 6.66 6.53
CA GLY A 167 -12.87 7.68 7.38
C GLY A 167 -13.87 8.56 6.63
N LEU A 168 -13.51 9.04 5.44
CA LEU A 168 -14.39 9.83 4.58
C LEU A 168 -15.64 9.05 4.17
N MET A 169 -15.48 7.80 3.76
CA MET A 169 -16.60 6.93 3.40
C MET A 169 -17.54 6.73 4.60
N MET A 170 -16.98 6.51 5.79
CA MET A 170 -17.76 6.37 7.04
C MET A 170 -18.49 7.68 7.38
N MET A 171 -17.81 8.82 7.36
CA MET A 171 -18.43 10.12 7.62
C MET A 171 -19.57 10.42 6.65
N ASN A 172 -19.37 10.13 5.36
CA ASN A 172 -20.39 10.33 4.34
C ASN A 172 -21.58 9.38 4.53
N ALA A 173 -21.35 8.08 4.75
CA ALA A 173 -22.39 7.08 4.92
C ALA A 173 -23.26 7.32 6.17
N LEU A 174 -22.64 7.83 7.25
CA LEU A 174 -23.32 8.16 8.50
C LEU A 174 -23.89 9.58 8.52
N ASN A 175 -23.57 10.42 7.53
CA ASN A 175 -23.87 11.86 7.49
C ASN A 175 -23.38 12.59 8.76
N VAL A 176 -22.12 12.33 9.14
CA VAL A 176 -21.44 12.95 10.29
C VAL A 176 -20.17 13.65 9.88
N LYS A 177 -19.73 14.61 10.67
CA LYS A 177 -18.43 15.26 10.53
C LYS A 177 -17.60 14.99 11.77
N LEU A 178 -16.37 14.49 11.60
CA LEU A 178 -15.44 14.19 12.68
C LEU A 178 -14.26 15.17 12.67
N ASN A 179 -13.51 15.21 13.77
CA ASN A 179 -12.29 15.98 13.88
C ASN A 179 -11.12 15.13 13.36
N GLU A 180 -10.63 15.42 12.16
CA GLU A 180 -9.59 14.63 11.49
C GLU A 180 -8.19 14.99 11.97
N ILE A 181 -7.43 13.98 12.41
CA ILE A 181 -6.06 14.12 12.93
C ILE A 181 -5.08 13.37 12.01
N PRO A 182 -4.31 14.09 11.18
CA PRO A 182 -3.38 13.48 10.24
C PRO A 182 -2.06 13.06 10.88
N TYR A 183 -1.61 11.84 10.54
CA TYR A 183 -0.30 11.27 10.90
C TYR A 183 0.53 10.96 9.64
N LYS A 184 1.83 10.69 9.82
CA LYS A 184 2.71 10.25 8.73
C LYS A 184 2.57 8.75 8.39
N GLY A 185 1.59 8.07 8.97
CA GLY A 185 1.29 6.64 8.83
C GLY A 185 0.39 6.17 9.97
N THR A 186 -0.25 5.01 9.87
CA THR A 186 -1.13 4.51 10.92
C THR A 186 -0.39 3.88 12.10
N GLY A 187 0.91 3.58 11.99
CA GLY A 187 1.71 3.12 13.14
C GLY A 187 1.68 4.10 14.32
N PRO A 188 2.12 5.36 14.15
CA PRO A 188 1.99 6.40 15.18
C PRO A 188 0.54 6.66 15.61
N ALA A 189 -0.42 6.68 14.66
CA ALA A 189 -1.83 6.86 14.96
C ALA A 189 -2.38 5.76 15.89
N LEU A 190 -1.97 4.50 15.65
CA LEU A 190 -2.36 3.35 16.47
C LEU A 190 -1.75 3.43 17.88
N THR A 191 -0.53 3.93 17.99
CA THR A 191 0.10 4.18 19.30
C THR A 191 -0.70 5.20 20.11
N ASP A 192 -1.09 6.31 19.49
CA ASP A 192 -1.89 7.36 20.13
C ASP A 192 -3.32 6.88 20.43
N LEU A 193 -3.90 6.02 19.57
CA LEU A 193 -5.19 5.39 19.83
C LEU A 193 -5.14 4.51 21.08
N MET A 194 -4.12 3.66 21.20
CA MET A 194 -3.91 2.82 22.39
C MET A 194 -3.63 3.64 23.65
N GLY A 195 -3.00 4.80 23.49
CA GLY A 195 -2.72 5.76 24.57
C GLY A 195 -3.89 6.70 24.88
N GLY A 196 -5.04 6.57 24.18
CA GLY A 196 -6.23 7.39 24.43
C GLY A 196 -6.14 8.85 23.93
N GLN A 197 -5.10 9.18 23.13
CA GLN A 197 -4.90 10.54 22.60
C GLN A 197 -5.82 10.88 21.42
N VAL A 198 -6.32 9.87 20.73
CA VAL A 198 -7.32 9.96 19.66
C VAL A 198 -8.41 8.92 19.91
N ASP A 199 -9.61 9.15 19.33
CA ASP A 199 -10.78 8.36 19.65
C ASP A 199 -10.96 7.15 18.75
N ILE A 200 -10.83 7.33 17.44
CA ILE A 200 -11.11 6.29 16.44
C ILE A 200 -10.08 6.30 15.33
N LEU A 201 -9.96 5.14 14.67
CA LEU A 201 -9.13 4.91 13.49
C LEU A 201 -9.85 3.90 12.60
N CYS A 202 -9.83 4.09 11.29
CA CYS A 202 -10.11 3.02 10.34
C CYS A 202 -8.79 2.57 9.71
N ASP A 203 -8.42 1.31 9.91
CA ASP A 203 -7.15 0.80 9.39
C ASP A 203 -7.26 -0.66 8.95
N GLN A 204 -6.26 -1.13 8.21
CA GLN A 204 -6.20 -2.50 7.74
C GLN A 204 -6.08 -3.51 8.88
N THR A 205 -6.60 -4.70 8.66
CA THR A 205 -6.58 -5.82 9.61
C THR A 205 -5.19 -6.16 10.12
N SER A 206 -4.15 -6.05 9.28
CA SER A 206 -2.76 -6.31 9.70
C SER A 206 -2.24 -5.37 10.81
N GLY A 207 -2.79 -4.16 10.90
CA GLY A 207 -2.48 -3.25 12.00
C GLY A 207 -3.42 -3.39 13.19
N THR A 208 -4.67 -3.78 12.96
CA THR A 208 -5.73 -3.70 14.00
C THR A 208 -6.03 -5.04 14.67
N VAL A 209 -5.95 -6.17 13.97
CA VAL A 209 -6.28 -7.50 14.54
C VAL A 209 -5.43 -7.84 15.78
N PRO A 210 -4.09 -7.69 15.77
CA PRO A 210 -3.29 -8.02 16.94
C PRO A 210 -3.64 -7.19 18.18
N PRO A 211 -3.74 -5.84 18.14
CA PRO A 211 -4.09 -5.05 19.32
C PRO A 211 -5.55 -5.22 19.77
N VAL A 212 -6.49 -5.54 18.85
CA VAL A 212 -7.88 -5.89 19.21
C VAL A 212 -7.88 -7.21 20.01
N LYS A 213 -7.24 -8.28 19.50
CA LYS A 213 -7.10 -9.55 20.21
C LYS A 213 -6.35 -9.42 21.54
N GLY A 214 -5.39 -8.49 21.60
CA GLY A 214 -4.66 -8.16 22.82
C GLY A 214 -5.42 -7.25 23.80
N GLY A 215 -6.67 -6.87 23.51
CA GLY A 215 -7.51 -6.03 24.37
C GLY A 215 -6.98 -4.61 24.54
N LYS A 216 -6.15 -4.13 23.59
CA LYS A 216 -5.55 -2.78 23.64
C LYS A 216 -6.43 -1.71 23.00
N ILE A 217 -7.32 -2.11 22.09
CA ILE A 217 -8.31 -1.27 21.42
C ILE A 217 -9.59 -2.07 21.19
N LYS A 218 -10.70 -1.38 20.98
CA LYS A 218 -12.01 -1.97 20.63
C LYS A 218 -12.20 -1.96 19.12
N ALA A 219 -12.72 -3.07 18.54
CA ALA A 219 -13.23 -3.08 17.18
C ALA A 219 -14.75 -2.94 17.18
N TYR A 220 -15.30 -2.08 16.30
CA TYR A 220 -16.73 -1.85 16.18
C TYR A 220 -17.33 -2.45 14.92
N ALA A 221 -16.61 -2.44 13.80
CA ALA A 221 -17.09 -3.06 12.57
C ALA A 221 -15.94 -3.39 11.61
N SER A 222 -16.13 -4.42 10.79
CA SER A 222 -15.40 -4.52 9.54
C SER A 222 -15.91 -3.44 8.58
N ALA A 223 -15.00 -2.84 7.81
CA ALA A 223 -15.32 -1.78 6.85
C ALA A 223 -15.78 -2.38 5.50
N GLY A 224 -16.70 -3.33 5.54
CA GLY A 224 -17.18 -4.06 4.38
C GLY A 224 -18.49 -4.80 4.66
N LYS A 225 -18.87 -5.67 3.72
CA LYS A 225 -20.13 -6.42 3.74
C LYS A 225 -20.08 -7.72 4.56
N ALA A 226 -18.87 -8.16 4.94
CA ALA A 226 -18.68 -9.43 5.62
C ALA A 226 -17.94 -9.25 6.96
N ARG A 227 -18.23 -10.13 7.90
CA ARG A 227 -17.44 -10.28 9.12
C ARG A 227 -16.08 -10.87 8.81
N LEU A 228 -15.12 -10.60 9.67
CA LEU A 228 -13.74 -11.09 9.51
C LEU A 228 -13.58 -12.40 10.26
N PRO A 229 -13.04 -13.47 9.64
CA PRO A 229 -12.76 -14.73 10.34
C PRO A 229 -11.85 -14.56 11.57
N GLN A 230 -10.97 -13.55 11.56
CA GLN A 230 -10.04 -13.23 12.65
C GLN A 230 -10.71 -12.51 13.83
N LEU A 231 -11.88 -11.91 13.61
CA LEU A 231 -12.69 -11.15 14.58
C LEU A 231 -14.17 -11.49 14.37
N PRO A 232 -14.61 -12.74 14.57
CA PRO A 232 -15.95 -13.19 14.20
C PRO A 232 -17.07 -12.50 15.01
N GLU A 233 -16.75 -11.99 16.19
CA GLU A 233 -17.66 -11.22 17.05
C GLU A 233 -17.88 -9.78 16.56
N VAL A 234 -16.96 -9.26 15.72
CA VAL A 234 -17.06 -7.90 15.18
C VAL A 234 -18.01 -7.90 13.98
N PRO A 235 -19.12 -7.13 14.03
CA PRO A 235 -20.09 -7.08 12.94
C PRO A 235 -19.52 -6.46 11.68
N ALA A 236 -20.18 -6.67 10.55
CA ALA A 236 -19.97 -5.85 9.37
C ALA A 236 -20.64 -4.48 9.57
N ILE A 237 -20.10 -3.43 8.97
CA ILE A 237 -20.70 -2.09 9.07
C ILE A 237 -22.11 -2.07 8.49
N THR A 238 -22.40 -2.94 7.54
CA THR A 238 -23.74 -3.13 6.95
C THR A 238 -24.75 -3.69 7.94
N ASP A 239 -24.32 -4.37 9.04
CA ASP A 239 -25.23 -4.84 10.10
C ASP A 239 -25.92 -3.68 10.86
N ALA A 240 -25.37 -2.46 10.74
CA ALA A 240 -26.00 -1.23 11.27
C ALA A 240 -26.77 -0.45 10.19
N GLY A 241 -27.08 -1.05 9.05
CA GLY A 241 -27.80 -0.42 7.94
C GLY A 241 -26.97 0.62 7.16
N VAL A 242 -25.65 0.60 7.28
CA VAL A 242 -24.74 1.50 6.57
C VAL A 242 -24.39 0.87 5.23
N GLU A 243 -25.11 1.29 4.18
CA GLU A 243 -24.92 0.79 2.82
C GLU A 243 -23.82 1.56 2.06
N GLY A 244 -23.30 0.96 0.97
CA GLY A 244 -22.32 1.60 0.09
C GLY A 244 -20.92 1.73 0.68
N PHE A 245 -20.68 1.13 1.84
CA PHE A 245 -19.40 1.13 2.52
C PHE A 245 -18.75 -0.25 2.42
N ASP A 246 -17.88 -0.41 1.43
CA ASP A 246 -17.11 -1.64 1.21
C ASP A 246 -15.73 -1.25 0.67
N ILE A 247 -14.71 -1.38 1.51
CA ILE A 247 -13.35 -0.97 1.18
C ILE A 247 -12.36 -2.11 1.43
N ASN A 248 -11.67 -2.47 0.36
CA ASN A 248 -10.54 -3.40 0.38
C ASN A 248 -9.29 -2.69 -0.15
N ILE A 249 -8.19 -2.84 0.55
CA ILE A 249 -6.94 -2.19 0.20
C ILE A 249 -5.97 -3.21 -0.38
N SER A 250 -5.48 -2.94 -1.59
CA SER A 250 -4.44 -3.70 -2.25
C SER A 250 -3.09 -3.00 -2.17
N PHE A 251 -2.02 -3.79 -2.02
CA PHE A 251 -0.65 -3.31 -2.20
C PHE A 251 -0.13 -3.73 -3.56
N GLY A 252 0.53 -2.80 -4.25
CA GLY A 252 1.23 -3.02 -5.50
C GLY A 252 2.71 -2.73 -5.36
N LEU A 253 3.51 -3.48 -6.11
CA LEU A 253 4.95 -3.32 -6.23
C LEU A 253 5.29 -2.71 -7.59
N TYR A 254 6.12 -1.66 -7.58
CA TYR A 254 6.49 -0.88 -8.75
C TYR A 254 8.01 -0.65 -8.79
N ALA A 255 8.55 -0.48 -10.00
CA ALA A 255 9.89 0.02 -10.25
C ALA A 255 9.84 1.39 -10.96
N PRO A 256 10.93 2.16 -11.01
CA PRO A 256 11.03 3.38 -11.82
C PRO A 256 10.79 3.10 -13.30
N LYS A 257 10.23 4.08 -14.02
CA LYS A 257 10.01 4.01 -15.46
C LYS A 257 11.32 3.74 -16.20
N GLY A 258 11.26 2.84 -17.19
CA GLY A 258 12.43 2.45 -17.99
C GLY A 258 13.31 1.37 -17.36
N THR A 259 12.89 0.77 -16.24
CA THR A 259 13.57 -0.43 -15.70
C THR A 259 13.61 -1.54 -16.76
N PRO A 260 14.77 -2.16 -17.03
CA PRO A 260 14.93 -3.15 -18.11
C PRO A 260 13.98 -4.34 -17.97
N LYS A 261 13.42 -4.79 -19.09
CA LYS A 261 12.46 -5.89 -19.12
C LYS A 261 12.96 -7.18 -18.42
N PRO A 262 14.21 -7.63 -18.61
CA PRO A 262 14.70 -8.82 -17.90
C PRO A 262 14.72 -8.65 -16.36
N VAL A 263 14.97 -7.43 -15.88
CA VAL A 263 14.93 -7.10 -14.44
C VAL A 263 13.50 -7.16 -13.93
N LEU A 264 12.55 -6.57 -14.66
CA LEU A 264 11.12 -6.63 -14.32
C LEU A 264 10.58 -8.06 -14.30
N GLU A 265 10.99 -8.90 -15.23
CA GLU A 265 10.62 -10.32 -15.28
C GLU A 265 11.12 -11.09 -14.04
N GLN A 266 12.36 -10.85 -13.61
CA GLN A 266 12.90 -11.45 -12.39
C GLN A 266 12.17 -10.98 -11.13
N LEU A 267 11.90 -9.68 -11.01
CA LEU A 267 11.15 -9.10 -9.89
C LEU A 267 9.70 -9.63 -9.84
N THR A 268 9.03 -9.71 -11.00
CA THR A 268 7.68 -10.28 -11.12
C THR A 268 7.68 -11.76 -10.74
N SER A 269 8.64 -12.55 -11.21
CA SER A 269 8.78 -13.95 -10.83
C SER A 269 8.99 -14.13 -9.32
N ALA A 270 9.85 -13.30 -8.71
CA ALA A 270 10.07 -13.33 -7.27
C ALA A 270 8.79 -12.96 -6.48
N LEU A 271 8.02 -11.96 -6.92
CA LEU A 271 6.74 -11.61 -6.32
C LEU A 271 5.72 -12.75 -6.46
N GLN A 272 5.59 -13.36 -7.65
CA GLN A 272 4.67 -14.47 -7.89
C GLN A 272 4.98 -15.69 -7.03
N LYS A 273 6.25 -16.02 -6.85
CA LYS A 273 6.69 -17.07 -5.92
C LYS A 273 6.34 -16.71 -4.48
N SER A 274 6.50 -15.43 -4.10
CA SER A 274 6.20 -14.96 -2.75
C SER A 274 4.69 -14.98 -2.43
N VAL A 275 3.81 -14.59 -3.37
CA VAL A 275 2.35 -14.70 -3.15
C VAL A 275 1.86 -16.15 -3.13
N SER A 276 2.64 -17.08 -3.66
CA SER A 276 2.34 -18.52 -3.66
C SER A 276 2.95 -19.26 -2.47
N ASP A 277 3.88 -18.62 -1.75
CA ASP A 277 4.58 -19.22 -0.60
C ASP A 277 3.57 -19.51 0.54
N PRO A 278 3.45 -20.77 1.00
CA PRO A 278 2.53 -21.14 2.07
C PRO A 278 2.79 -20.38 3.37
N GLU A 279 4.05 -20.08 3.73
CA GLU A 279 4.41 -19.33 4.92
C GLU A 279 3.91 -17.88 4.83
N VAL A 280 4.08 -17.24 3.66
CA VAL A 280 3.58 -15.89 3.40
C VAL A 280 2.05 -15.86 3.49
N ARG A 281 1.36 -16.82 2.87
CA ARG A 281 -0.11 -16.93 2.93
C ARG A 281 -0.61 -17.10 4.35
N GLN A 282 -0.02 -18.03 5.10
CA GLN A 282 -0.40 -18.27 6.49
C GLN A 282 -0.24 -17.02 7.36
N ARG A 283 0.88 -16.28 7.20
CA ARG A 283 1.11 -15.03 7.93
C ARG A 283 0.10 -13.95 7.56
N LEU A 284 -0.23 -13.81 6.28
CA LEU A 284 -1.23 -12.85 5.81
C LEU A 284 -2.63 -13.21 6.34
N GLU A 285 -3.03 -14.49 6.26
CA GLU A 285 -4.31 -14.97 6.79
C GLU A 285 -4.46 -14.72 8.28
N ALA A 286 -3.39 -14.96 9.08
CA ALA A 286 -3.39 -14.65 10.51
C ALA A 286 -3.65 -13.16 10.80
N MET A 287 -3.30 -12.28 9.86
CA MET A 287 -3.53 -10.83 9.92
C MET A 287 -4.85 -10.41 9.25
N GLY A 288 -5.65 -11.34 8.73
CA GLY A 288 -6.90 -11.03 8.02
C GLY A 288 -6.71 -10.44 6.62
N ILE A 289 -5.58 -10.74 5.98
CA ILE A 289 -5.23 -10.29 4.62
C ILE A 289 -5.07 -11.52 3.73
N SER A 290 -5.38 -11.38 2.46
CA SER A 290 -5.12 -12.40 1.44
C SER A 290 -3.96 -12.01 0.54
N ALA A 291 -3.05 -12.95 0.28
CA ALA A 291 -2.19 -12.84 -0.90
C ALA A 291 -3.07 -12.90 -2.15
N VAL A 292 -2.74 -12.11 -3.16
CA VAL A 292 -3.46 -12.19 -4.43
C VAL A 292 -3.13 -13.50 -5.18
N SER A 293 -3.91 -13.83 -6.21
CA SER A 293 -3.55 -14.93 -7.11
C SER A 293 -2.33 -14.58 -7.96
N VAL A 294 -1.65 -15.60 -8.51
CA VAL A 294 -0.49 -15.40 -9.41
C VAL A 294 -0.88 -14.54 -10.64
N ASP A 295 -2.10 -14.68 -11.14
CA ASP A 295 -2.58 -13.88 -12.27
C ASP A 295 -2.77 -12.40 -11.90
N GLN A 296 -3.11 -12.10 -10.68
CA GLN A 296 -3.18 -10.73 -10.17
C GLN A 296 -1.81 -10.14 -9.81
N ALA A 297 -0.81 -11.00 -9.56
CA ALA A 297 0.58 -10.62 -9.34
C ALA A 297 1.35 -10.44 -10.65
N ARG A 298 0.72 -9.82 -11.66
CA ARG A 298 1.28 -9.51 -12.98
C ARG A 298 1.29 -8.01 -13.24
N PRO A 299 2.23 -7.51 -14.04
CA PRO A 299 2.31 -6.09 -14.39
C PRO A 299 1.02 -5.53 -14.98
N GLU A 300 0.40 -6.25 -15.91
CA GLU A 300 -0.82 -5.82 -16.61
C GLU A 300 -2.00 -5.74 -15.65
N ALA A 301 -2.13 -6.71 -14.73
CA ALA A 301 -3.19 -6.72 -13.72
C ALA A 301 -3.05 -5.55 -12.75
N LEU A 302 -1.81 -5.23 -12.32
CA LEU A 302 -1.56 -4.08 -11.45
C LEU A 302 -1.82 -2.76 -12.18
N ARG A 303 -1.42 -2.63 -13.46
CA ARG A 303 -1.68 -1.43 -14.27
C ARG A 303 -3.18 -1.19 -14.47
N ALA A 304 -3.94 -2.24 -14.78
CA ALA A 304 -5.39 -2.15 -14.92
C ALA A 304 -6.08 -1.78 -13.60
N HIS A 305 -5.63 -2.38 -12.49
CA HIS A 305 -6.15 -2.09 -11.15
C HIS A 305 -5.90 -0.62 -10.77
N LEU A 306 -4.69 -0.11 -10.96
CA LEU A 306 -4.34 1.29 -10.66
C LEU A 306 -5.20 2.28 -11.47
N LYS A 307 -5.38 2.03 -12.77
CA LYS A 307 -6.23 2.89 -13.62
C LYS A 307 -7.68 2.90 -13.13
N ASN A 308 -8.22 1.72 -12.82
CA ASN A 308 -9.58 1.61 -12.27
C ASN A 308 -9.71 2.34 -10.92
N GLU A 309 -8.71 2.24 -10.03
CA GLU A 309 -8.72 2.98 -8.76
C GLU A 309 -8.67 4.51 -8.98
N ILE A 310 -7.86 5.00 -9.91
CA ILE A 310 -7.80 6.43 -10.25
C ILE A 310 -9.18 6.94 -10.67
N ASP A 311 -9.84 6.22 -11.58
CA ASP A 311 -11.14 6.61 -12.12
C ASP A 311 -12.26 6.54 -11.07
N THR A 312 -12.31 5.43 -10.31
CA THR A 312 -13.41 5.19 -9.35
C THR A 312 -13.26 6.01 -8.08
N LEU A 313 -12.06 6.05 -7.50
CA LEU A 313 -11.81 6.74 -6.22
C LEU A 313 -11.70 8.25 -6.41
N GLY A 314 -11.17 8.72 -7.55
CA GLY A 314 -11.19 10.14 -7.89
C GLY A 314 -12.61 10.70 -7.89
N ASN A 315 -13.55 10.00 -8.54
CA ASN A 315 -14.96 10.37 -8.56
C ASN A 315 -15.61 10.32 -7.16
N LEU A 316 -15.25 9.34 -6.35
CA LEU A 316 -15.78 9.21 -4.98
C LEU A 316 -15.30 10.36 -4.09
N LEU A 317 -14.03 10.73 -4.15
CA LEU A 317 -13.45 11.83 -3.39
C LEU A 317 -14.05 13.18 -3.77
N VAL A 318 -14.26 13.43 -5.06
CA VAL A 318 -14.93 14.64 -5.56
C VAL A 318 -16.37 14.71 -5.04
N LYS A 319 -17.13 13.60 -5.09
CA LYS A 319 -18.51 13.53 -4.54
C LYS A 319 -18.54 13.72 -3.02
N ALA A 320 -17.53 13.28 -2.30
CA ALA A 320 -17.38 13.51 -0.86
C ALA A 320 -16.98 14.95 -0.50
N GLY A 321 -16.86 15.85 -1.50
CA GLY A 321 -16.53 17.26 -1.28
C GLY A 321 -15.05 17.51 -0.94
N VAL A 322 -14.18 16.53 -1.15
CA VAL A 322 -12.75 16.65 -0.89
C VAL A 322 -12.13 17.54 -1.96
N LYS A 323 -11.52 18.64 -1.53
CA LYS A 323 -10.81 19.57 -2.44
C LYS A 323 -9.33 19.20 -2.50
N ALA A 324 -8.78 19.23 -3.69
CA ALA A 324 -7.34 19.09 -3.89
C ALA A 324 -6.57 20.24 -3.18
N ASN A 325 -5.55 19.85 -2.41
CA ASN A 325 -4.64 20.75 -1.70
C ASN A 325 -3.62 21.39 -2.67
#